data_4eb872811e8bed879d8210ae36bc971c
#
_entry.id   4eb872811e8bed879d8210ae36bc971c
#
_cell.length_a   1.000
_cell.length_b   1.000
_cell.length_c   1.000
_cell.angle_alpha   90.00
_cell.angle_beta   90.00
_cell.angle_gamma   90.00
#
_symmetry.space_group_name_H-M   'P 1'
#
loop_
_entity.id
_entity.type
_entity.pdbx_description
1 polymer ?
#
loop_
_entity_poly.entity_id
_entity_poly.type
_entity_poly.pdbx_seq_one_letter_code
_entity_poly.pdbx_strand_id
1 'polypeptide(L)'
;MSIYTKLLEVQKQVGAISKDSKNPFFKSKYFDINSLIAHVQPLLAENGLLLLQPIEDGVQFSKIIDVENGESVVSGMQLPTISDPQKLGSAVTYYRRYTLQSLLGLQAEDDDANLASQKTDRKPALTLDQFNKTLQADAKGIKAVLDRFRMSDDQRKQLETKLNQ
;
A
#
# COMPACT_ATOMS: atom_id res chain seq x y z
N MET A 1 25.65 -24.57 5.89
CA MET A 1 24.84 -23.84 6.89
C MET A 1 23.38 -23.98 6.45
N SER A 2 22.39 -24.13 7.35
CA SER A 2 21.00 -24.27 6.92
C SER A 2 20.44 -22.94 6.42
N ILE A 3 19.46 -22.99 5.51
CA ILE A 3 18.80 -21.78 4.99
C ILE A 3 18.21 -20.91 6.13
N TYR A 4 17.72 -21.53 7.21
CA TYR A 4 17.17 -20.79 8.37
C TYR A 4 18.23 -19.97 9.11
N THR A 5 19.47 -20.46 9.22
CA THR A 5 20.57 -19.72 9.83
C THR A 5 20.93 -18.50 8.96
N LYS A 6 21.01 -18.69 7.65
CA LYS A 6 21.28 -17.61 6.69
C LYS A 6 20.17 -16.55 6.71
N LEU A 7 18.89 -16.98 6.78
CA LEU A 7 17.74 -16.07 6.89
C LEU A 7 17.72 -15.29 8.19
N LEU A 8 18.13 -15.91 9.30
CA LEU A 8 18.23 -15.21 10.59
C LEU A 8 19.25 -14.04 10.51
N GLU A 9 20.37 -14.24 9.82
CA GLU A 9 21.36 -13.16 9.64
C GLU A 9 20.79 -12.03 8.75
N VAL A 10 20.04 -12.38 7.69
CA VAL A 10 19.32 -11.39 6.87
C VAL A 10 18.32 -10.62 7.72
N GLN A 11 17.49 -11.30 8.52
CA GLN A 11 16.48 -10.64 9.36
C GLN A 11 17.08 -9.69 10.39
N LYS A 12 18.22 -10.03 10.99
CA LYS A 12 18.94 -9.14 11.92
C LYS A 12 19.36 -7.84 11.24
N GLN A 13 19.84 -7.92 10.00
CA GLN A 13 20.31 -6.77 9.24
C GLN A 13 19.13 -5.90 8.76
N VAL A 14 18.09 -6.52 8.23
CA VAL A 14 16.86 -5.80 7.80
C VAL A 14 16.19 -5.09 8.98
N GLY A 15 16.10 -5.73 10.14
CA GLY A 15 15.49 -5.16 11.34
C GLY A 15 16.23 -3.94 11.91
N ALA A 16 17.55 -3.86 11.73
CA ALA A 16 18.34 -2.70 12.13
C ALA A 16 18.03 -1.44 11.30
N ILE A 17 17.62 -1.62 10.05
CA ILE A 17 17.39 -0.53 9.09
C ILE A 17 16.01 0.11 9.25
N SER A 18 14.99 -0.66 9.65
CA SER A 18 13.66 -0.12 9.92
C SER A 18 13.63 0.84 11.12
N LYS A 19 14.66 0.82 11.98
CA LYS A 19 14.81 1.72 13.12
C LYS A 19 15.54 3.02 12.79
N ASP A 20 16.35 3.04 11.74
CA ASP A 20 17.05 4.25 11.29
C ASP A 20 16.22 5.01 10.23
N SER A 21 15.07 5.51 10.66
CA SER A 21 14.08 6.25 9.84
C SER A 21 14.58 7.56 9.21
N LYS A 22 15.88 7.74 9.08
CA LYS A 22 16.53 8.85 8.37
C LYS A 22 16.96 8.49 6.94
N ASN A 23 16.59 7.31 6.43
CA ASN A 23 16.92 6.95 5.05
C ASN A 23 16.10 7.81 4.08
N PRO A 24 16.72 8.70 3.28
CA PRO A 24 16.01 9.60 2.37
C PRO A 24 15.24 8.87 1.25
N PHE A 25 15.47 7.56 1.07
CA PHE A 25 14.72 6.72 0.12
C PHE A 25 13.31 6.37 0.61
N PHE A 26 13.00 6.50 1.91
CA PHE A 26 11.70 6.18 2.48
C PHE A 26 10.87 7.43 2.77
N LYS A 27 10.56 8.23 1.71
CA LYS A 27 9.69 9.40 1.82
C LYS A 27 8.20 9.05 1.98
N SER A 28 7.81 7.80 1.81
CA SER A 28 6.43 7.32 1.99
C SER A 28 6.37 6.34 3.17
N LYS A 29 5.27 6.38 3.91
CA LYS A 29 4.96 5.44 5.01
C LYS A 29 4.83 3.98 4.55
N TYR A 30 4.98 3.69 3.27
CA TYR A 30 4.90 2.37 2.65
C TYR A 30 6.19 2.05 1.92
N PHE A 31 6.74 0.88 2.21
CA PHE A 31 7.76 0.28 1.36
C PHE A 31 7.09 -0.08 0.02
N ASP A 32 7.39 0.62 -1.05
CA ASP A 32 7.08 0.08 -2.36
C ASP A 32 7.94 -1.17 -2.63
N ILE A 33 7.46 -2.05 -3.51
CA ILE A 33 8.13 -3.33 -3.76
C ILE A 33 9.56 -3.14 -4.30
N ASN A 34 9.83 -2.10 -5.08
CA ASN A 34 11.14 -1.88 -5.67
C ASN A 34 12.14 -1.45 -4.58
N SER A 35 11.75 -0.54 -3.70
CA SER A 35 12.55 -0.14 -2.53
C SER A 35 12.83 -1.32 -1.60
N LEU A 36 11.82 -2.18 -1.37
CA LEU A 36 11.99 -3.37 -0.56
C LEU A 36 12.99 -4.34 -1.20
N ILE A 37 12.86 -4.63 -2.50
CA ILE A 37 13.78 -5.53 -3.22
C ILE A 37 15.18 -4.94 -3.25
N ALA A 38 15.35 -3.67 -3.60
CA ALA A 38 16.65 -3.01 -3.65
C ALA A 38 17.39 -3.07 -2.31
N HIS A 39 16.65 -3.12 -1.21
CA HIS A 39 17.19 -3.21 0.12
C HIS A 39 17.52 -4.64 0.55
N VAL A 40 16.61 -5.58 0.29
CA VAL A 40 16.73 -6.97 0.75
C VAL A 40 17.66 -7.80 -0.14
N GLN A 41 17.68 -7.54 -1.44
CA GLN A 41 18.42 -8.35 -2.40
C GLN A 41 19.93 -8.39 -2.15
N PRO A 42 20.63 -7.29 -1.83
CA PRO A 42 22.05 -7.35 -1.46
C PRO A 42 22.28 -8.22 -0.22
N LEU A 43 21.45 -8.08 0.81
CA LEU A 43 21.59 -8.85 2.06
C LEU A 43 21.39 -10.35 1.82
N LEU A 44 20.42 -10.72 0.97
CA LEU A 44 20.24 -12.12 0.57
C LEU A 44 21.45 -12.64 -0.19
N ALA A 45 21.96 -11.87 -1.16
CA ALA A 45 23.12 -12.27 -1.96
C ALA A 45 24.40 -12.46 -1.12
N GLU A 46 24.67 -11.58 -0.16
CA GLU A 46 25.78 -11.70 0.78
C GLU A 46 25.71 -12.98 1.61
N ASN A 47 24.51 -13.50 1.85
CA ASN A 47 24.28 -14.76 2.57
C ASN A 47 24.10 -15.98 1.64
N GLY A 48 24.39 -15.85 0.34
CA GLY A 48 24.26 -16.95 -0.63
C GLY A 48 22.80 -17.37 -0.87
N LEU A 49 21.87 -16.42 -0.78
CA LEU A 49 20.44 -16.64 -0.97
C LEU A 49 19.93 -15.92 -2.24
N LEU A 50 19.11 -16.62 -3.02
CA LEU A 50 18.49 -16.11 -4.24
C LEU A 50 17.00 -15.85 -4.02
N LEU A 51 16.53 -14.65 -4.35
CA LEU A 51 15.11 -14.31 -4.34
C LEU A 51 14.50 -14.50 -5.73
N LEU A 52 13.43 -15.27 -5.83
CA LEU A 52 12.56 -15.39 -7.00
C LEU A 52 11.12 -15.03 -6.61
N GLN A 53 10.39 -14.43 -7.57
CA GLN A 53 8.98 -14.07 -7.39
C GLN A 53 8.13 -14.56 -8.58
N PRO A 54 8.01 -15.88 -8.77
CA PRO A 54 7.22 -16.43 -9.87
C PRO A 54 5.72 -16.29 -9.62
N ILE A 55 4.96 -16.38 -10.72
CA ILE A 55 3.51 -16.61 -10.72
C ILE A 55 3.31 -17.99 -11.29
N GLU A 56 2.69 -18.88 -10.53
CA GLU A 56 2.40 -20.27 -10.93
C GLU A 56 0.95 -20.57 -10.54
N ASP A 57 0.17 -21.09 -11.48
CA ASP A 57 -1.24 -21.48 -11.27
C ASP A 57 -2.11 -20.38 -10.62
N GLY A 58 -1.88 -19.12 -10.99
CA GLY A 58 -2.61 -17.97 -10.44
C GLY A 58 -2.20 -17.58 -9.03
N VAL A 59 -1.12 -18.14 -8.49
CA VAL A 59 -0.55 -17.78 -7.19
C VAL A 59 0.72 -16.95 -7.41
N GLN A 60 0.81 -15.80 -6.75
CA GLN A 60 2.04 -15.02 -6.66
C GLN A 60 2.89 -15.56 -5.50
N PHE A 61 4.09 -15.97 -5.81
CA PHE A 61 5.06 -16.46 -4.82
C PHE A 61 6.19 -15.46 -4.57
N SER A 62 6.75 -15.50 -3.35
CA SER A 62 8.13 -15.13 -3.03
C SER A 62 8.84 -16.37 -2.54
N LYS A 63 9.95 -16.72 -3.19
CA LYS A 63 10.74 -17.92 -2.90
C LYS A 63 12.19 -17.50 -2.67
N ILE A 64 12.76 -17.90 -1.54
CA ILE A 64 14.17 -17.71 -1.22
C ILE A 64 14.84 -19.07 -1.28
N ILE A 65 15.93 -19.19 -2.03
CA ILE A 65 16.64 -20.43 -2.31
C ILE A 65 18.08 -20.27 -1.83
N ASP A 66 18.56 -21.22 -1.06
CA ASP A 66 19.97 -21.38 -0.76
C ASP A 66 20.69 -21.93 -2.00
N VAL A 67 21.60 -21.14 -2.58
CA VAL A 67 22.26 -21.51 -3.84
C VAL A 67 23.30 -22.63 -3.67
N GLU A 68 23.71 -22.95 -2.43
CA GLU A 68 24.68 -24.00 -2.16
C GLU A 68 24.04 -25.40 -2.16
N ASN A 69 22.83 -25.54 -1.60
CA ASN A 69 22.20 -26.83 -1.39
C ASN A 69 20.80 -26.96 -1.98
N GLY A 70 20.23 -25.88 -2.52
CA GLY A 70 18.90 -25.88 -3.12
C GLY A 70 17.74 -25.87 -2.14
N GLU A 71 17.99 -25.80 -0.81
CA GLU A 71 16.93 -25.59 0.17
C GLU A 71 16.17 -24.32 -0.14
N SER A 72 14.87 -24.31 0.12
CA SER A 72 14.06 -23.13 -0.14
C SER A 72 12.96 -22.92 0.87
N VAL A 73 12.61 -21.67 1.11
CA VAL A 73 11.41 -21.24 1.84
C VAL A 73 10.53 -20.43 0.91
N VAL A 74 9.21 -20.52 1.11
CA VAL A 74 8.24 -19.93 0.18
C VAL A 74 7.07 -19.32 0.94
N SER A 75 6.59 -18.19 0.42
CA SER A 75 5.31 -17.59 0.77
C SER A 75 4.52 -17.36 -0.52
N GLY A 76 3.22 -17.68 -0.54
CA GLY A 76 2.37 -17.54 -1.71
C GLY A 76 1.01 -16.97 -1.36
N MET A 77 0.41 -16.23 -2.29
CA MET A 77 -0.93 -15.69 -2.20
C MET A 77 -1.68 -15.85 -3.51
N GLN A 78 -2.93 -16.33 -3.44
CA GLN A 78 -3.80 -16.46 -4.60
C GLN A 78 -4.10 -15.09 -5.20
N LEU A 79 -3.83 -14.93 -6.50
CA LEU A 79 -4.21 -13.73 -7.23
C LEU A 79 -5.74 -13.73 -7.47
N PRO A 80 -6.40 -12.57 -7.38
CA PRO A 80 -7.80 -12.45 -7.74
C PRO A 80 -8.00 -12.62 -9.25
N THR A 81 -9.16 -13.12 -9.65
CA THR A 81 -9.53 -13.19 -11.07
C THR A 81 -9.84 -11.79 -11.58
N ILE A 82 -8.94 -11.22 -12.36
CA ILE A 82 -9.05 -9.87 -12.93
C ILE A 82 -8.86 -9.98 -14.45
N SER A 83 -9.86 -9.54 -15.21
CA SER A 83 -9.82 -9.54 -16.67
C SER A 83 -9.05 -8.35 -17.28
N ASP A 84 -8.93 -7.26 -16.52
CA ASP A 84 -8.20 -6.05 -16.93
C ASP A 84 -6.70 -6.23 -16.66
N PRO A 85 -5.83 -6.23 -17.70
CA PRO A 85 -4.39 -6.46 -17.54
C PRO A 85 -3.70 -5.40 -16.67
N GLN A 86 -4.15 -4.15 -16.69
CA GLN A 86 -3.56 -3.06 -15.90
C GLN A 86 -3.87 -3.25 -14.41
N LYS A 87 -5.11 -3.63 -14.09
CA LYS A 87 -5.50 -3.95 -12.71
C LYS A 87 -4.80 -5.21 -12.21
N LEU A 88 -4.63 -6.22 -13.08
CA LEU A 88 -3.87 -7.43 -12.75
C LEU A 88 -2.40 -7.08 -12.45
N GLY A 89 -1.75 -6.25 -13.26
CA GLY A 89 -0.39 -5.79 -13.01
C GLY A 89 -0.23 -5.06 -11.68
N SER A 90 -1.22 -4.23 -11.32
CA SER A 90 -1.26 -3.56 -10.01
C SER A 90 -1.42 -4.56 -8.87
N ALA A 91 -2.29 -5.57 -9.03
CA ALA A 91 -2.46 -6.64 -8.05
C ALA A 91 -1.17 -7.45 -7.88
N VAL A 92 -0.52 -7.86 -8.97
CA VAL A 92 0.78 -8.57 -8.92
C VAL A 92 1.80 -7.78 -8.12
N THR A 93 1.94 -6.48 -8.36
CA THR A 93 2.86 -5.60 -7.63
C THR A 93 2.54 -5.59 -6.12
N TYR A 94 1.27 -5.53 -5.78
CA TYR A 94 0.77 -5.58 -4.40
C TYR A 94 1.13 -6.92 -3.73
N TYR A 95 0.80 -8.04 -4.37
CA TYR A 95 1.03 -9.39 -3.82
C TYR A 95 2.52 -9.74 -3.72
N ARG A 96 3.36 -9.28 -4.66
CA ARG A 96 4.82 -9.43 -4.57
C ARG A 96 5.37 -8.83 -3.27
N ARG A 97 4.88 -7.66 -2.89
CA ARG A 97 5.27 -6.99 -1.65
C ARG A 97 4.85 -7.79 -0.42
N TYR A 98 3.58 -8.20 -0.35
CA TYR A 98 3.07 -8.92 0.81
C TYR A 98 3.69 -10.30 0.99
N THR A 99 3.87 -11.05 -0.08
CA THR A 99 4.53 -12.37 0.01
C THR A 99 5.98 -12.25 0.48
N LEU A 100 6.72 -11.22 0.04
CA LEU A 100 8.10 -11.00 0.45
C LEU A 100 8.19 -10.51 1.91
N GLN A 101 7.34 -9.57 2.30
CA GLN A 101 7.29 -9.09 3.69
C GLN A 101 6.92 -10.22 4.66
N SER A 102 5.92 -11.01 4.33
CA SER A 102 5.50 -12.17 5.12
C SER A 102 6.62 -13.20 5.26
N LEU A 103 7.32 -13.51 4.14
CA LEU A 103 8.41 -14.49 4.13
C LEU A 103 9.58 -14.09 5.00
N LEU A 104 9.90 -12.80 5.04
CA LEU A 104 11.01 -12.24 5.81
C LEU A 104 10.61 -11.83 7.24
N GLY A 105 9.32 -11.97 7.61
CA GLY A 105 8.83 -11.57 8.93
C GLY A 105 8.94 -10.07 9.19
N LEU A 106 8.86 -9.24 8.13
CA LEU A 106 8.95 -7.80 8.26
C LEU A 106 7.66 -7.24 8.82
N GLN A 107 7.77 -6.31 9.77
CA GLN A 107 6.61 -5.58 10.27
C GLN A 107 6.12 -4.63 9.16
N ALA A 108 4.87 -4.80 8.74
CA ALA A 108 4.16 -3.73 8.06
C ALA A 108 3.79 -2.69 9.14
N GLU A 109 4.07 -1.40 8.91
CA GLU A 109 3.37 -0.40 9.72
C GLU A 109 1.87 -0.60 9.47
N ASP A 110 1.11 -0.78 10.58
CA ASP A 110 -0.33 -0.97 10.58
C ASP A 110 -1.05 0.27 10.05
N ASP A 111 -1.04 0.45 8.73
CA ASP A 111 -1.89 1.41 8.06
C ASP A 111 -3.24 0.79 7.65
N ASP A 112 -3.35 -0.53 7.74
CA ASP A 112 -4.60 -1.26 7.51
C ASP A 112 -5.67 -0.93 8.55
N ALA A 113 -5.28 -0.58 9.78
CA ALA A 113 -6.21 -0.08 10.79
C ALA A 113 -6.78 1.30 10.42
N ASN A 114 -6.01 2.15 9.75
CA ASN A 114 -6.48 3.45 9.27
C ASN A 114 -7.31 3.36 7.99
N LEU A 115 -7.09 2.35 7.14
CA LEU A 115 -7.93 2.12 5.95
C LEU A 115 -9.22 1.37 6.28
N ALA A 116 -9.20 0.44 7.24
CA ALA A 116 -10.40 -0.25 7.71
C ALA A 116 -11.27 0.63 8.64
N SER A 117 -10.67 1.59 9.36
CA SER A 117 -11.38 2.58 10.17
C SER A 117 -11.78 3.84 9.40
N GLN A 118 -11.20 4.11 8.23
CA GLN A 118 -11.79 4.98 7.24
C GLN A 118 -12.95 4.22 6.55
N LYS A 119 -14.01 3.93 7.32
CA LYS A 119 -15.36 3.94 6.76
C LYS A 119 -15.38 5.17 5.89
N THR A 120 -15.60 4.97 4.61
CA THR A 120 -15.65 5.99 3.58
C THR A 120 -16.72 7.02 3.89
N ASP A 121 -16.48 7.91 4.83
CA ASP A 121 -17.03 9.25 4.87
C ASP A 121 -16.29 10.14 3.85
N ARG A 122 -15.93 9.57 2.69
CA ARG A 122 -15.62 10.39 1.54
C ARG A 122 -16.94 10.94 1.06
N LYS A 123 -17.34 12.07 1.65
CA LYS A 123 -18.45 12.85 1.12
C LYS A 123 -18.27 12.93 -0.39
N PRO A 124 -19.28 12.59 -1.20
CA PRO A 124 -19.18 12.67 -2.65
C PRO A 124 -18.75 14.10 -3.04
N ALA A 125 -17.96 14.23 -4.09
CA ALA A 125 -17.57 15.55 -4.58
C ALA A 125 -18.79 16.29 -5.11
N LEU A 126 -18.94 17.56 -4.73
CA LEU A 126 -20.01 18.42 -5.23
C LEU A 126 -19.73 18.74 -6.72
N THR A 127 -20.68 18.37 -7.60
CA THR A 127 -20.57 18.69 -9.03
C THR A 127 -20.91 20.15 -9.27
N LEU A 128 -20.45 20.71 -10.41
CA LEU A 128 -20.72 22.11 -10.75
C LEU A 128 -22.22 22.39 -10.85
N ASP A 129 -23.00 21.46 -11.42
CA ASP A 129 -24.45 21.58 -11.52
C ASP A 129 -25.15 21.56 -10.16
N GLN A 130 -24.69 20.69 -9.27
CA GLN A 130 -25.20 20.63 -7.90
C GLN A 130 -24.85 21.91 -7.13
N PHE A 131 -23.64 22.44 -7.31
CA PHE A 131 -23.21 23.69 -6.70
C PHE A 131 -24.10 24.86 -7.16
N ASN A 132 -24.33 25.00 -8.49
CA ASN A 132 -25.16 26.07 -9.05
C ASN A 132 -26.63 25.97 -8.55
N LYS A 133 -27.17 24.77 -8.43
CA LYS A 133 -28.50 24.56 -7.83
C LYS A 133 -28.52 24.92 -6.34
N THR A 134 -27.45 24.61 -5.61
CA THR A 134 -27.36 24.90 -4.18
C THR A 134 -27.28 26.42 -3.92
N LEU A 135 -26.67 27.18 -4.82
CA LEU A 135 -26.66 28.65 -4.73
C LEU A 135 -28.07 29.27 -4.80
N GLN A 136 -29.05 28.55 -5.33
CA GLN A 136 -30.47 28.99 -5.43
C GLN A 136 -31.34 28.36 -4.32
N ALA A 137 -30.79 27.52 -3.46
CA ALA A 137 -31.50 26.85 -2.39
C ALA A 137 -31.68 27.77 -1.16
N ASP A 138 -32.59 27.39 -0.29
CA ASP A 138 -32.78 28.00 1.02
C ASP A 138 -31.65 27.63 1.99
N ALA A 139 -31.61 28.30 3.14
CA ALA A 139 -30.59 28.07 4.17
C ALA A 139 -30.46 26.61 4.61
N LYS A 140 -31.59 25.87 4.64
CA LYS A 140 -31.64 24.45 5.02
C LYS A 140 -31.00 23.57 3.95
N GLY A 141 -31.24 23.85 2.68
CA GLY A 141 -30.63 23.16 1.55
C GLY A 141 -29.12 23.40 1.47
N ILE A 142 -28.66 24.65 1.68
CA ILE A 142 -27.23 24.99 1.72
C ILE A 142 -26.52 24.23 2.85
N LYS A 143 -27.07 24.23 4.08
CA LYS A 143 -26.51 23.46 5.21
C LYS A 143 -26.39 21.96 4.89
N ALA A 144 -27.42 21.36 4.33
CA ALA A 144 -27.43 19.94 3.99
C ALA A 144 -26.33 19.58 2.96
N VAL A 145 -26.04 20.47 2.01
CA VAL A 145 -24.97 20.27 1.02
C VAL A 145 -23.58 20.44 1.64
N LEU A 146 -23.37 21.45 2.49
CA LEU A 146 -22.13 21.65 3.23
C LEU A 146 -21.78 20.44 4.11
N ASP A 147 -22.76 19.79 4.70
CA ASP A 147 -22.58 18.61 5.54
C ASP A 147 -22.38 17.31 4.74
N ARG A 148 -22.98 17.19 3.57
CA ARG A 148 -23.02 15.93 2.82
C ARG A 148 -21.95 15.81 1.73
N PHE A 149 -21.46 16.92 1.18
CA PHE A 149 -20.57 16.91 0.02
C PHE A 149 -19.19 17.46 0.37
N ARG A 150 -18.16 16.93 -0.33
CA ARG A 150 -16.83 17.53 -0.38
C ARG A 150 -16.80 18.56 -1.52
N MET A 151 -16.23 19.71 -1.27
CA MET A 151 -16.18 20.83 -2.23
C MET A 151 -14.85 21.57 -2.09
N SER A 152 -14.52 22.43 -3.07
CA SER A 152 -13.36 23.32 -2.98
C SER A 152 -13.57 24.42 -1.93
N ASP A 153 -12.48 25.03 -1.45
CA ASP A 153 -12.55 26.13 -0.48
C ASP A 153 -13.31 27.33 -1.02
N ASP A 154 -13.20 27.60 -2.32
CA ASP A 154 -13.97 28.67 -2.98
C ASP A 154 -15.46 28.38 -3.02
N GLN A 155 -15.85 27.15 -3.36
CA GLN A 155 -17.25 26.74 -3.34
C GLN A 155 -17.85 26.82 -1.93
N ARG A 156 -17.08 26.37 -0.92
CA ARG A 156 -17.48 26.43 0.48
C ARG A 156 -17.71 27.87 0.93
N LYS A 157 -16.75 28.75 0.66
CA LYS A 157 -16.83 30.20 1.00
C LYS A 157 -18.06 30.86 0.39
N GLN A 158 -18.38 30.57 -0.88
CA GLN A 158 -19.55 31.13 -1.56
C GLN A 158 -20.85 30.66 -0.92
N LEU A 159 -20.99 29.38 -0.55
CA LEU A 159 -22.18 28.85 0.10
C LEU A 159 -22.33 29.38 1.54
N GLU A 160 -21.25 29.52 2.30
CA GLU A 160 -21.25 30.09 3.66
C GLU A 160 -21.61 31.57 3.64
N THR A 161 -21.10 32.34 2.67
CA THR A 161 -21.47 33.76 2.50
C THR A 161 -22.96 33.90 2.22
N LYS A 162 -23.52 33.02 1.39
CA LYS A 162 -24.94 33.04 1.07
C LYS A 162 -25.83 32.58 2.22
N LEU A 163 -25.33 31.68 3.06
CA LEU A 163 -26.07 31.20 4.27
C LEU A 163 -26.22 32.31 5.33
N ASN A 164 -25.32 33.29 5.32
CA ASN A 164 -25.26 34.40 6.29
C ASN A 164 -25.96 35.69 5.78
N GLN A 165 -26.57 35.65 4.61
CA GLN A 165 -27.40 36.73 4.03
C GLN A 165 -28.89 36.45 4.25
#